data_62d60ffef6f2414ddd0de556d0b1bd8c
#
_entry.id   62d60ffef6f2414ddd0de556d0b1bd8c
#
_cell.length_a   1.000
_cell.length_b   1.000
_cell.length_c   1.000
_cell.angle_alpha   90.00
_cell.angle_beta   90.00
_cell.angle_gamma   90.00
#
_symmetry.space_group_name_H-M   'P 1'
#
loop_
_entity.id
_entity.type
_entity.pdbx_description
1 polymer ?
#
loop_
_entity_poly.entity_id
_entity_poly.type
_entity_poly.pdbx_seq_one_letter_code
_entity_poly.pdbx_strand_id
1 'polypeptide(L)'
;MIDLGFYPAIRRICNAITSEHQTIFFSATMPDEMRRLVDEFLTDSITIRIPSKNVAADTVRQKAVMLSGPMKRPYLTKLIEDAKEEQVLVFAGTKRMADQLSSFLVAEGYSVDVLHGDMRQMIRTKVLRKFKSGELQVLVATDVAARGIDVTGLNLVINFDLPQTPELYVHRIGRTGRAKKTGMAISLCAPSQRRQLVAITRHIKNTMEIVNAIGESVSLQDMKDPGKPAPGRGRPFRSKGRNSKPGSFKAGSSKPGSSKPVSYTHLTLPTILLV
;
A
#
# COMPACT_ATOMS: atom_id res chain seq x y z
N MET A 1 -8.70 -1.58 7.75
CA MET A 1 -8.49 -1.57 9.23
C MET A 1 -8.01 -2.93 9.73
N ILE A 2 -8.63 -4.01 9.35
CA ILE A 2 -8.32 -5.38 9.85
C ILE A 2 -6.89 -5.81 9.45
N ASP A 3 -6.44 -5.51 8.24
CA ASP A 3 -5.11 -5.78 7.70
C ASP A 3 -3.94 -5.03 8.39
N LEU A 4 -4.21 -4.16 9.36
CA LEU A 4 -3.22 -3.32 10.06
C LEU A 4 -2.98 -3.74 11.52
N GLY A 5 -3.16 -5.01 11.86
CA GLY A 5 -2.93 -5.51 13.20
C GLY A 5 -4.09 -5.24 14.18
N PHE A 6 -5.24 -4.75 13.71
CA PHE A 6 -6.43 -4.58 14.53
C PHE A 6 -7.21 -5.87 14.77
N TYR A 7 -6.89 -6.95 14.04
CA TYR A 7 -7.57 -8.23 14.18
C TYR A 7 -7.70 -8.74 15.62
N PRO A 8 -6.63 -8.76 16.45
CA PRO A 8 -6.77 -9.23 17.83
C PRO A 8 -7.70 -8.37 18.69
N ALA A 9 -7.78 -7.06 18.40
CA ALA A 9 -8.66 -6.14 19.10
C ALA A 9 -10.12 -6.35 18.69
N ILE A 10 -10.39 -6.50 17.38
CA ILE A 10 -11.72 -6.79 16.84
C ILE A 10 -12.25 -8.11 17.39
N ARG A 11 -11.43 -9.16 17.38
CA ARG A 11 -11.79 -10.46 17.96
C ARG A 11 -12.18 -10.36 19.42
N ARG A 12 -11.43 -9.61 20.22
CA ARG A 12 -11.77 -9.38 21.64
C ARG A 12 -13.09 -8.64 21.79
N ILE A 13 -13.36 -7.64 20.96
CA ILE A 13 -14.63 -6.89 20.99
C ILE A 13 -15.80 -7.81 20.62
N CYS A 14 -15.69 -8.54 19.52
CA CYS A 14 -16.75 -9.46 19.08
C CYS A 14 -17.04 -10.54 20.13
N ASN A 15 -15.99 -11.11 20.74
CA ASN A 15 -16.15 -12.12 21.81
C ASN A 15 -16.73 -11.56 23.13
N ALA A 16 -16.64 -10.26 23.36
CA ALA A 16 -17.20 -9.61 24.53
C ALA A 16 -18.70 -9.29 24.37
N ILE A 17 -19.24 -9.36 23.17
CA ILE A 17 -20.68 -9.17 22.91
C ILE A 17 -21.37 -10.51 23.15
N THR A 18 -22.05 -10.66 24.27
CA THR A 18 -22.72 -11.90 24.68
C THR A 18 -24.21 -11.92 24.37
N SER A 19 -24.80 -10.76 24.08
CA SER A 19 -26.22 -10.66 23.69
C SER A 19 -26.42 -11.07 22.25
N GLU A 20 -27.63 -11.53 21.93
CA GLU A 20 -28.05 -11.79 20.56
C GLU A 20 -27.97 -10.51 19.72
N HIS A 21 -27.26 -10.56 18.58
CA HIS A 21 -26.98 -9.38 17.76
C HIS A 21 -26.85 -9.74 16.30
N GLN A 22 -27.09 -8.78 15.43
CA GLN A 22 -26.81 -8.85 14.01
C GLN A 22 -25.46 -8.21 13.72
N THR A 23 -24.57 -8.93 13.02
CA THR A 23 -23.29 -8.39 12.57
C THR A 23 -23.37 -7.96 11.11
N ILE A 24 -22.96 -6.74 10.81
CA ILE A 24 -22.90 -6.18 9.46
C ILE A 24 -21.46 -5.80 9.14
N PHE A 25 -20.96 -6.25 8.00
CA PHE A 25 -19.60 -5.99 7.55
C PHE A 25 -19.61 -5.19 6.24
N PHE A 26 -18.92 -4.05 6.22
CA PHE A 26 -18.76 -3.20 5.04
C PHE A 26 -17.31 -3.14 4.59
N SER A 27 -17.04 -3.40 3.32
CA SER A 27 -15.71 -3.27 2.73
C SER A 27 -15.81 -2.82 1.28
N ALA A 28 -14.87 -1.97 0.86
CA ALA A 28 -14.72 -1.58 -0.54
C ALA A 28 -13.97 -2.63 -1.36
N THR A 29 -13.16 -3.47 -0.71
CA THR A 29 -12.35 -4.53 -1.33
C THR A 29 -12.42 -5.78 -0.47
N MET A 30 -12.38 -6.95 -1.08
CA MET A 30 -12.47 -8.25 -0.41
C MET A 30 -11.26 -9.15 -0.78
N PRO A 31 -10.04 -8.84 -0.28
CA PRO A 31 -8.90 -9.75 -0.40
C PRO A 31 -9.13 -11.04 0.39
N ASP A 32 -8.38 -12.10 0.06
CA ASP A 32 -8.58 -13.42 0.65
C ASP A 32 -8.40 -13.45 2.19
N GLU A 33 -7.54 -12.61 2.73
CA GLU A 33 -7.38 -12.43 4.18
C GLU A 33 -8.67 -11.90 4.83
N MET A 34 -9.37 -11.00 4.15
CA MET A 34 -10.62 -10.42 4.59
C MET A 34 -11.76 -11.46 4.56
N ARG A 35 -11.77 -12.36 3.56
CA ARG A 35 -12.74 -13.45 3.48
C ARG A 35 -12.67 -14.36 4.70
N ARG A 36 -11.46 -14.76 5.10
CA ARG A 36 -11.25 -15.59 6.31
C ARG A 36 -11.82 -14.95 7.57
N LEU A 37 -11.73 -13.63 7.67
CA LEU A 37 -12.28 -12.89 8.80
C LEU A 37 -13.81 -12.81 8.75
N VAL A 38 -14.36 -12.62 7.57
CA VAL A 38 -15.80 -12.68 7.36
C VAL A 38 -16.33 -14.05 7.78
N ASP A 39 -15.70 -15.13 7.32
CA ASP A 39 -16.08 -16.51 7.65
C ASP A 39 -15.95 -16.81 9.16
N GLU A 40 -15.04 -16.13 9.88
CA GLU A 40 -14.89 -16.28 11.34
C GLU A 40 -15.98 -15.55 12.14
N PHE A 41 -16.39 -14.35 11.70
CA PHE A 41 -17.30 -13.49 12.47
C PHE A 41 -18.74 -13.51 11.99
N LEU A 42 -19.00 -14.03 10.80
CA LEU A 42 -20.32 -14.06 10.20
C LEU A 42 -20.76 -15.49 9.93
N THR A 43 -21.93 -15.87 10.46
CA THR A 43 -22.57 -17.16 10.19
C THR A 43 -23.72 -16.93 9.21
N ASP A 44 -23.85 -17.77 8.18
CA ASP A 44 -24.88 -17.71 7.13
C ASP A 44 -25.07 -16.31 6.53
N SER A 45 -23.95 -15.66 6.21
CA SER A 45 -23.94 -14.28 5.76
C SER A 45 -24.49 -14.11 4.33
N ILE A 46 -25.32 -13.07 4.13
CA ILE A 46 -25.76 -12.65 2.81
C ILE A 46 -24.76 -11.63 2.24
N THR A 47 -24.14 -11.97 1.11
CA THR A 47 -23.21 -11.05 0.43
C THR A 47 -23.95 -10.20 -0.59
N ILE A 48 -23.95 -8.89 -0.40
CA ILE A 48 -24.46 -7.91 -1.37
C ILE A 48 -23.26 -7.23 -2.03
N ARG A 49 -23.10 -7.40 -3.35
CA ARG A 49 -22.05 -6.77 -4.14
C ARG A 49 -22.64 -5.64 -4.97
N ILE A 50 -22.12 -4.44 -4.73
CA ILE A 50 -22.37 -3.30 -5.60
C ILE A 50 -21.25 -3.30 -6.65
N PRO A 51 -21.57 -3.41 -7.97
CA PRO A 51 -20.56 -3.37 -9.01
C PRO A 51 -19.83 -2.02 -8.94
N SER A 52 -18.63 -2.01 -8.37
CA SER A 52 -17.78 -0.82 -8.44
C SER A 52 -17.17 -0.77 -9.84
N LYS A 53 -17.61 0.15 -10.68
CA LYS A 53 -16.74 0.63 -11.76
C LYS A 53 -15.51 1.18 -11.06
N ASN A 54 -14.32 0.84 -11.51
CA ASN A 54 -13.05 1.43 -11.02
C ASN A 54 -13.00 2.92 -11.41
N VAL A 55 -13.97 3.70 -10.91
CA VAL A 55 -14.17 5.12 -11.25
C VAL A 55 -12.90 5.94 -11.00
N ALA A 56 -12.12 5.56 -9.98
CA ALA A 56 -10.86 6.24 -9.71
C ALA A 56 -9.78 5.98 -10.78
N ALA A 57 -9.75 4.79 -11.38
CA ALA A 57 -8.79 4.49 -12.44
C ALA A 57 -9.16 5.16 -13.78
N ASP A 58 -10.45 5.38 -14.02
CA ASP A 58 -10.94 5.95 -15.29
C ASP A 58 -10.90 7.49 -15.30
N THR A 59 -10.94 8.14 -14.14
CA THR A 59 -10.96 9.62 -14.01
C THR A 59 -9.61 10.23 -13.68
N VAL A 60 -8.59 9.42 -13.35
CA VAL A 60 -7.26 9.86 -12.95
C VAL A 60 -6.25 9.59 -14.06
N ARG A 61 -5.56 10.63 -14.53
CA ARG A 61 -4.37 10.45 -15.38
C ARG A 61 -3.24 9.87 -14.54
N GLN A 62 -2.70 8.74 -14.98
CA GLN A 62 -1.73 7.97 -14.21
C GLN A 62 -0.40 7.91 -14.94
N LYS A 63 0.67 8.28 -14.23
CA LYS A 63 2.03 8.29 -14.77
C LYS A 63 3.00 7.63 -13.80
N ALA A 64 3.86 6.76 -14.29
CA ALA A 64 4.99 6.22 -13.53
C ALA A 64 6.29 6.77 -14.14
N VAL A 65 7.16 7.31 -13.29
CA VAL A 65 8.46 7.85 -13.71
C VAL A 65 9.56 6.96 -13.17
N MET A 66 10.33 6.40 -14.07
CA MET A 66 11.46 5.53 -13.73
C MET A 66 12.67 6.35 -13.34
N LEU A 67 13.07 6.29 -12.07
CA LEU A 67 14.14 7.10 -11.47
C LEU A 67 15.07 6.25 -10.62
N SER A 68 16.35 6.58 -10.58
CA SER A 68 17.24 6.09 -9.53
C SER A 68 16.85 6.70 -8.17
N GLY A 69 17.16 5.99 -7.06
CA GLY A 69 16.83 6.46 -5.71
C GLY A 69 17.22 7.92 -5.41
N PRO A 70 18.49 8.33 -5.70
CA PRO A 70 18.94 9.71 -5.50
C PRO A 70 18.15 10.77 -6.29
N MET A 71 17.61 10.40 -7.46
CA MET A 71 16.86 11.33 -8.32
C MET A 71 15.41 11.56 -7.85
N LYS A 72 14.87 10.74 -6.95
CA LYS A 72 13.47 10.87 -6.51
C LYS A 72 13.20 12.20 -5.80
N ARG A 73 14.11 12.67 -4.94
CA ARG A 73 13.93 13.94 -4.20
C ARG A 73 13.92 15.15 -5.13
N PRO A 74 14.96 15.37 -5.97
CA PRO A 74 14.94 16.47 -6.94
C PRO A 74 13.74 16.43 -7.89
N TYR A 75 13.33 15.23 -8.28
CA TYR A 75 12.15 15.09 -9.14
C TYR A 75 10.85 15.41 -8.41
N LEU A 76 10.75 15.05 -7.12
CA LEU A 76 9.61 15.44 -6.26
C LEU A 76 9.51 16.95 -6.14
N THR A 77 10.61 17.66 -5.87
CA THR A 77 10.65 19.13 -5.81
C THR A 77 10.14 19.74 -7.10
N LYS A 78 10.65 19.28 -8.24
CA LYS A 78 10.17 19.73 -9.57
C LYS A 78 8.65 19.51 -9.74
N LEU A 79 8.09 18.37 -9.34
CA LEU A 79 6.66 18.11 -9.46
C LEU A 79 5.82 19.05 -8.57
N ILE A 80 6.32 19.42 -7.39
CA ILE A 80 5.65 20.37 -6.50
C ILE A 80 5.73 21.79 -7.08
N GLU A 81 6.86 22.20 -7.65
CA GLU A 81 7.02 23.47 -8.38
C GLU A 81 6.07 23.55 -9.58
N ASP A 82 5.99 22.50 -10.39
CA ASP A 82 5.09 22.43 -11.55
C ASP A 82 3.61 22.49 -11.13
N ALA A 83 3.27 22.00 -9.94
CA ALA A 83 1.93 22.10 -9.36
C ALA A 83 1.58 23.50 -8.84
N LYS A 84 2.55 24.42 -8.77
CA LYS A 84 2.40 25.79 -8.28
C LYS A 84 1.83 25.83 -6.85
N GLU A 85 0.70 26.54 -6.66
CA GLU A 85 0.02 26.68 -5.36
C GLU A 85 -0.99 25.56 -5.07
N GLU A 86 -1.11 24.57 -5.95
CA GLU A 86 -2.04 23.46 -5.74
C GLU A 86 -1.59 22.55 -4.60
N GLN A 87 -2.57 22.02 -3.87
CA GLN A 87 -2.30 21.07 -2.79
C GLN A 87 -1.87 19.72 -3.33
N VAL A 88 -0.79 19.20 -2.78
CA VAL A 88 -0.17 17.92 -3.18
C VAL A 88 -0.15 16.94 -2.02
N LEU A 89 -0.64 15.73 -2.25
CA LEU A 89 -0.52 14.62 -1.31
C LEU A 89 0.59 13.67 -1.76
N VAL A 90 1.60 13.49 -0.92
CA VAL A 90 2.76 12.63 -1.19
C VAL A 90 2.70 11.38 -0.32
N PHE A 91 2.68 10.22 -0.92
CA PHE A 91 2.72 8.94 -0.21
C PHE A 91 4.14 8.42 -0.04
N ALA A 92 4.55 8.21 1.21
CA ALA A 92 5.81 7.56 1.60
C ALA A 92 5.55 6.14 2.11
N GLY A 93 6.47 5.22 1.83
CA GLY A 93 6.34 3.81 2.18
C GLY A 93 6.50 3.51 3.68
N THR A 94 7.21 4.38 4.42
CA THR A 94 7.45 4.24 5.85
C THR A 94 7.32 5.56 6.58
N LYS A 95 7.03 5.51 7.90
CA LYS A 95 6.97 6.71 8.75
C LYS A 95 8.31 7.48 8.74
N ARG A 96 9.44 6.77 8.83
CA ARG A 96 10.77 7.38 8.75
C ARG A 96 11.01 8.12 7.42
N MET A 97 10.58 7.54 6.31
CA MET A 97 10.68 8.20 5.01
C MET A 97 9.77 9.43 4.96
N ALA A 98 8.56 9.35 5.54
CA ALA A 98 7.64 10.49 5.60
C ALA A 98 8.25 11.66 6.36
N ASP A 99 8.86 11.42 7.54
CA ASP A 99 9.56 12.43 8.33
C ASP A 99 10.75 13.04 7.57
N GLN A 100 11.55 12.20 6.92
CA GLN A 100 12.70 12.66 6.12
C GLN A 100 12.27 13.53 4.92
N LEU A 101 11.18 13.16 4.25
CA LEU A 101 10.65 13.95 3.13
C LEU A 101 10.06 15.27 3.61
N SER A 102 9.31 15.27 4.71
CA SER A 102 8.77 16.49 5.30
C SER A 102 9.90 17.45 5.68
N SER A 103 10.92 16.96 6.42
CA SER A 103 12.08 17.78 6.79
C SER A 103 12.85 18.32 5.58
N PHE A 104 13.01 17.50 4.54
CA PHE A 104 13.64 17.91 3.28
C PHE A 104 12.84 19.03 2.60
N LEU A 105 11.52 18.88 2.46
CA LEU A 105 10.66 19.87 1.80
C LEU A 105 10.54 21.16 2.61
N VAL A 106 10.58 21.10 3.96
CA VAL A 106 10.67 22.30 4.80
C VAL A 106 11.95 23.07 4.54
N ALA A 107 13.09 22.36 4.42
CA ALA A 107 14.38 22.98 4.11
C ALA A 107 14.43 23.62 2.71
N GLU A 108 13.65 23.10 1.75
CA GLU A 108 13.43 23.69 0.41
C GLU A 108 12.43 24.87 0.42
N GLY A 109 11.83 25.20 1.57
CA GLY A 109 10.94 26.35 1.73
C GLY A 109 9.45 26.08 1.50
N TYR A 110 9.02 24.83 1.36
CA TYR A 110 7.61 24.47 1.18
C TYR A 110 6.83 24.49 2.49
N SER A 111 5.54 24.85 2.41
CA SER A 111 4.58 24.67 3.50
C SER A 111 4.13 23.20 3.54
N VAL A 112 4.74 22.41 4.40
CA VAL A 112 4.55 20.96 4.48
C VAL A 112 4.37 20.48 5.91
N ASP A 113 3.57 19.44 6.07
CA ASP A 113 3.47 18.68 7.32
C ASP A 113 3.38 17.17 7.01
N VAL A 114 3.55 16.34 8.04
CA VAL A 114 3.58 14.88 7.91
C VAL A 114 2.39 14.24 8.61
N LEU A 115 1.97 13.06 8.10
CA LEU A 115 0.91 12.26 8.70
C LEU A 115 1.28 10.77 8.73
N HIS A 116 1.56 10.21 9.91
CA HIS A 116 1.86 8.79 10.10
C HIS A 116 1.30 8.23 11.41
N GLY A 117 1.39 6.91 11.59
CA GLY A 117 0.70 6.19 12.68
C GLY A 117 1.16 6.52 14.08
N ASP A 118 2.41 6.99 14.28
CA ASP A 118 2.97 7.29 15.61
C ASP A 118 2.51 8.67 16.15
N MET A 119 1.76 9.43 15.35
CA MET A 119 1.28 10.76 15.78
C MET A 119 0.06 10.65 16.69
N ARG A 120 0.03 11.50 17.74
CA ARG A 120 -1.16 11.63 18.59
C ARG A 120 -2.35 12.14 17.77
N GLN A 121 -3.55 11.64 18.07
CA GLN A 121 -4.76 11.96 17.32
C GLN A 121 -5.03 13.47 17.21
N MET A 122 -4.77 14.21 18.29
CA MET A 122 -4.94 15.67 18.30
C MET A 122 -4.04 16.38 17.25
N ILE A 123 -2.78 15.92 17.11
CA ILE A 123 -1.83 16.47 16.13
C ILE A 123 -2.32 16.12 14.71
N ARG A 124 -2.74 14.86 14.48
CA ARG A 124 -3.29 14.44 13.18
C ARG A 124 -4.48 15.28 12.75
N THR A 125 -5.41 15.54 13.68
CA THR A 125 -6.58 16.41 13.42
C THR A 125 -6.16 17.83 13.05
N LYS A 126 -5.15 18.39 13.75
CA LYS A 126 -4.60 19.72 13.45
C LYS A 126 -3.96 19.80 12.07
N VAL A 127 -3.12 18.82 11.72
CA VAL A 127 -2.47 18.74 10.39
C VAL A 127 -3.50 18.64 9.27
N LEU A 128 -4.49 17.75 9.43
CA LEU A 128 -5.56 17.60 8.44
C LEU A 128 -6.40 18.86 8.27
N ARG A 129 -6.69 19.58 9.36
CA ARG A 129 -7.39 20.86 9.29
C ARG A 129 -6.59 21.88 8.50
N LYS A 130 -5.29 22.04 8.80
CA LYS A 130 -4.39 22.96 8.08
C LYS A 130 -4.30 22.60 6.58
N PHE A 131 -4.23 21.32 6.26
CA PHE A 131 -4.22 20.89 4.87
C PHE A 131 -5.55 21.19 4.19
N LYS A 132 -6.69 20.92 4.83
CA LYS A 132 -8.02 21.23 4.26
C LYS A 132 -8.28 22.74 4.10
N SER A 133 -7.71 23.58 4.98
CA SER A 133 -7.84 25.05 4.88
C SER A 133 -6.92 25.69 3.83
N GLY A 134 -5.99 24.92 3.23
CA GLY A 134 -5.02 25.47 2.29
C GLY A 134 -3.78 26.09 2.94
N GLU A 135 -3.66 26.06 4.28
CA GLU A 135 -2.46 26.53 4.99
C GLU A 135 -1.21 25.68 4.69
N LEU A 136 -1.40 24.43 4.28
CA LEU A 136 -0.34 23.54 3.86
C LEU A 136 -0.47 23.25 2.36
N GLN A 137 0.61 23.45 1.62
CA GLN A 137 0.69 23.07 0.21
C GLN A 137 0.90 21.57 0.05
N VAL A 138 1.77 20.98 0.87
CA VAL A 138 2.14 19.57 0.77
C VAL A 138 1.78 18.81 2.03
N LEU A 139 1.14 17.66 1.87
CA LEU A 139 0.96 16.68 2.95
C LEU A 139 1.72 15.41 2.61
N VAL A 140 2.70 15.03 3.44
CA VAL A 140 3.40 13.75 3.31
C VAL A 140 2.74 12.73 4.22
N ALA A 141 2.27 11.60 3.67
CA ALA A 141 1.51 10.62 4.45
C ALA A 141 1.97 9.18 4.21
N THR A 142 1.78 8.32 5.22
CA THR A 142 1.84 6.87 5.06
C THR A 142 0.44 6.30 4.82
N ASP A 143 0.35 5.10 4.21
CA ASP A 143 -0.94 4.43 3.93
C ASP A 143 -1.80 4.29 5.18
N VAL A 144 -1.19 3.88 6.31
CA VAL A 144 -1.89 3.68 7.58
C VAL A 144 -2.58 4.95 8.05
N ALA A 145 -1.91 6.07 7.93
CA ALA A 145 -2.42 7.35 8.39
C ALA A 145 -3.39 7.98 7.38
N ALA A 146 -3.19 7.72 6.10
CA ALA A 146 -4.04 8.24 5.04
C ALA A 146 -5.39 7.50 4.93
N ARG A 147 -5.52 6.33 5.55
CA ARG A 147 -6.80 5.63 5.62
C ARG A 147 -7.77 6.37 6.54
N GLY A 148 -9.01 6.49 6.09
CA GLY A 148 -10.07 7.17 6.85
C GLY A 148 -9.94 8.70 6.92
N ILE A 149 -8.94 9.30 6.25
CA ILE A 149 -8.92 10.76 6.12
C ILE A 149 -9.81 11.19 4.95
N ASP A 150 -10.68 12.15 5.24
CA ASP A 150 -11.51 12.79 4.24
C ASP A 150 -10.72 13.92 3.55
N VAL A 151 -9.71 13.52 2.77
CA VAL A 151 -8.98 14.39 1.84
C VAL A 151 -9.18 13.81 0.46
N THR A 152 -9.96 14.51 -0.35
CA THR A 152 -10.34 14.10 -1.70
C THR A 152 -10.45 15.29 -2.62
N GLY A 153 -10.46 15.05 -3.92
CA GLY A 153 -10.56 16.15 -4.91
C GLY A 153 -9.26 16.92 -5.12
N LEU A 154 -8.13 16.35 -4.70
CA LEU A 154 -6.82 16.92 -4.97
C LEU A 154 -6.52 16.88 -6.48
N ASN A 155 -5.76 17.83 -6.97
CA ASN A 155 -5.31 17.83 -8.37
C ASN A 155 -4.15 16.88 -8.60
N LEU A 156 -3.24 16.73 -7.61
CA LEU A 156 -2.05 15.91 -7.71
C LEU A 156 -1.86 14.99 -6.50
N VAL A 157 -1.63 13.71 -6.79
CA VAL A 157 -1.18 12.70 -5.82
C VAL A 157 0.15 12.13 -6.30
N ILE A 158 1.16 12.11 -5.44
CA ILE A 158 2.48 11.57 -5.74
C ILE A 158 2.74 10.34 -4.87
N ASN A 159 3.00 9.19 -5.50
CA ASN A 159 3.54 8.03 -4.83
C ASN A 159 5.07 8.13 -4.87
N PHE A 160 5.69 8.70 -3.83
CA PHE A 160 7.14 8.72 -3.69
C PHE A 160 7.71 7.30 -3.58
N ASP A 161 6.99 6.43 -2.87
CA ASP A 161 7.21 4.99 -2.86
C ASP A 161 5.95 4.28 -3.36
N LEU A 162 6.14 3.25 -4.19
CA LEU A 162 5.04 2.40 -4.63
C LEU A 162 4.39 1.70 -3.42
N PRO A 163 3.07 1.55 -3.42
CA PRO A 163 2.37 0.78 -2.39
C PRO A 163 2.67 -0.72 -2.52
N GLN A 164 2.55 -1.45 -1.42
CA GLN A 164 2.84 -2.89 -1.38
C GLN A 164 1.86 -3.72 -2.24
N THR A 165 0.62 -3.28 -2.37
CA THR A 165 -0.41 -3.98 -3.14
C THR A 165 -1.09 -3.07 -4.16
N PRO A 166 -1.61 -3.63 -5.26
CA PRO A 166 -2.35 -2.86 -6.27
C PRO A 166 -3.61 -2.19 -5.72
N GLU A 167 -4.28 -2.78 -4.75
CA GLU A 167 -5.48 -2.21 -4.13
C GLU A 167 -5.14 -0.92 -3.37
N LEU A 168 -4.01 -0.91 -2.65
CA LEU A 168 -3.50 0.31 -2.00
C LEU A 168 -3.20 1.40 -3.02
N TYR A 169 -2.70 1.03 -4.20
CA TYR A 169 -2.49 2.00 -5.28
C TYR A 169 -3.81 2.68 -5.67
N VAL A 170 -4.85 1.91 -5.91
CA VAL A 170 -6.19 2.44 -6.25
C VAL A 170 -6.73 3.34 -5.13
N HIS A 171 -6.55 2.95 -3.86
CA HIS A 171 -6.94 3.76 -2.71
C HIS A 171 -6.20 5.09 -2.62
N ARG A 172 -4.89 5.12 -2.98
CA ARG A 172 -4.09 6.35 -2.99
C ARG A 172 -4.52 7.28 -4.11
N ILE A 173 -4.63 6.78 -5.35
CA ILE A 173 -5.03 7.61 -6.49
C ILE A 173 -6.48 8.08 -6.38
N GLY A 174 -7.35 7.36 -5.66
CA GLY A 174 -8.70 7.78 -5.34
C GLY A 174 -8.79 9.01 -4.42
N ARG A 175 -7.68 9.64 -4.03
CA ARG A 175 -7.63 10.94 -3.37
C ARG A 175 -7.70 12.10 -4.38
N THR A 176 -7.49 11.81 -5.65
CA THR A 176 -7.67 12.74 -6.77
C THR A 176 -8.79 12.27 -7.71
N GLY A 177 -9.16 13.05 -8.70
CA GLY A 177 -10.07 12.65 -9.76
C GLY A 177 -11.55 12.48 -9.34
N ARG A 178 -12.01 13.16 -8.29
CA ARG A 178 -13.42 13.13 -7.86
C ARG A 178 -14.22 14.34 -8.34
N ALA A 179 -15.56 14.20 -8.34
CA ALA A 179 -16.51 15.26 -8.68
C ALA A 179 -16.35 15.87 -10.09
N LYS A 180 -16.12 15.02 -11.11
CA LYS A 180 -15.93 15.41 -12.53
C LYS A 180 -14.64 16.21 -12.81
N LYS A 181 -13.73 16.37 -11.85
CA LYS A 181 -12.39 16.92 -12.08
C LYS A 181 -11.43 15.81 -12.48
N THR A 182 -10.66 16.03 -13.55
CA THR A 182 -9.56 15.13 -13.92
C THR A 182 -8.41 15.35 -12.95
N GLY A 183 -8.01 14.32 -12.22
CA GLY A 183 -6.85 14.35 -11.34
C GLY A 183 -5.61 13.73 -11.97
N MET A 184 -4.45 13.97 -11.38
CA MET A 184 -3.19 13.37 -11.78
C MET A 184 -2.57 12.56 -10.65
N ALA A 185 -2.10 11.35 -10.95
CA ALA A 185 -1.34 10.51 -10.04
C ALA A 185 0.03 10.18 -10.66
N ILE A 186 1.10 10.55 -9.97
CA ILE A 186 2.47 10.30 -10.41
C ILE A 186 3.17 9.36 -9.43
N SER A 187 3.79 8.32 -9.95
CA SER A 187 4.52 7.32 -9.16
C SER A 187 6.01 7.36 -9.47
N LEU A 188 6.86 7.55 -8.47
CA LEU A 188 8.32 7.58 -8.61
C LEU A 188 8.89 6.18 -8.36
N CYS A 189 9.28 5.50 -9.43
CA CYS A 189 9.65 4.09 -9.41
C CYS A 189 11.16 3.89 -9.57
N ALA A 190 11.78 3.15 -8.66
CA ALA A 190 13.12 2.65 -8.87
C ALA A 190 13.12 1.40 -9.77
N PRO A 191 14.19 1.13 -10.54
CA PRO A 191 14.28 -0.08 -11.37
C PRO A 191 14.05 -1.39 -10.58
N SER A 192 14.45 -1.42 -9.31
CA SER A 192 14.21 -2.56 -8.40
C SER A 192 12.73 -2.82 -8.11
N GLN A 193 11.86 -1.83 -8.29
CA GLN A 193 10.41 -1.92 -8.04
C GLN A 193 9.62 -2.36 -9.29
N ARG A 194 10.28 -2.79 -10.36
CA ARG A 194 9.65 -3.20 -11.61
C ARG A 194 8.53 -4.23 -11.42
N ARG A 195 8.76 -5.26 -10.60
CA ARG A 195 7.75 -6.32 -10.36
C ARG A 195 6.48 -5.74 -9.72
N GLN A 196 6.65 -4.84 -8.78
CA GLN A 196 5.55 -4.16 -8.11
C GLN A 196 4.78 -3.24 -9.08
N LEU A 197 5.49 -2.49 -9.94
CA LEU A 197 4.88 -1.68 -10.99
C LEU A 197 4.09 -2.53 -11.98
N VAL A 198 4.62 -3.67 -12.43
CA VAL A 198 3.92 -4.62 -13.31
C VAL A 198 2.64 -5.16 -12.67
N ALA A 199 2.65 -5.48 -11.36
CA ALA A 199 1.46 -5.92 -10.66
C ALA A 199 0.38 -4.83 -10.61
N ILE A 200 0.78 -3.58 -10.35
CA ILE A 200 -0.11 -2.42 -10.36
C ILE A 200 -0.70 -2.19 -11.75
N THR A 201 0.12 -2.14 -12.79
CA THR A 201 -0.36 -1.87 -14.17
C THR A 201 -1.35 -2.92 -14.67
N ARG A 202 -1.13 -4.20 -14.33
CA ARG A 202 -2.09 -5.28 -14.63
C ARG A 202 -3.43 -5.06 -13.92
N HIS A 203 -3.40 -4.67 -12.66
CA HIS A 203 -4.61 -4.45 -11.86
C HIS A 203 -5.46 -3.29 -12.39
N ILE A 204 -4.81 -2.20 -12.82
CA ILE A 204 -5.49 -1.03 -13.42
C ILE A 204 -5.69 -1.14 -14.94
N LYS A 205 -5.57 -2.33 -15.53
CA LYS A 205 -5.77 -2.61 -16.95
C LYS A 205 -4.87 -1.78 -17.88
N ASN A 206 -3.62 -1.53 -17.47
CA ASN A 206 -2.60 -0.83 -18.25
C ASN A 206 -2.93 0.63 -18.67
N THR A 207 -3.70 1.33 -17.87
CA THR A 207 -4.05 2.76 -18.13
C THR A 207 -2.93 3.74 -17.73
N MET A 208 -1.78 3.25 -17.23
CA MET A 208 -0.68 4.07 -16.74
C MET A 208 0.38 4.32 -17.82
N GLU A 209 0.71 5.59 -18.03
CA GLU A 209 1.86 6.00 -18.84
C GLU A 209 3.16 5.74 -18.06
N ILE A 210 4.16 5.09 -18.66
CA ILE A 210 5.45 4.82 -18.04
C ILE A 210 6.55 5.54 -18.81
N VAL A 211 7.30 6.41 -18.11
CA VAL A 211 8.36 7.22 -18.71
C VAL A 211 9.65 7.15 -17.89
N ASN A 212 10.75 7.56 -18.51
CA ASN A 212 12.02 7.82 -17.80
C ASN A 212 12.06 9.26 -17.23
N ALA A 213 13.19 9.65 -16.62
CA ALA A 213 13.39 10.97 -16.02
C ALA A 213 13.26 12.15 -17.00
N ILE A 214 13.51 11.91 -18.29
CA ILE A 214 13.44 12.93 -19.34
C ILE A 214 12.10 12.91 -20.10
N GLY A 215 11.16 12.05 -19.69
CA GLY A 215 9.81 12.01 -20.25
C GLY A 215 9.64 11.06 -21.44
N GLU A 216 10.63 10.29 -21.82
CA GLU A 216 10.52 9.30 -22.88
C GLU A 216 9.78 8.05 -22.38
N SER A 217 8.90 7.50 -23.24
CA SER A 217 8.15 6.28 -22.92
C SER A 217 9.07 5.08 -22.75
N VAL A 218 8.82 4.31 -21.69
CA VAL A 218 9.60 3.11 -21.33
C VAL A 218 8.70 1.89 -21.37
N SER A 219 9.10 0.86 -22.12
CA SER A 219 8.43 -0.43 -22.10
C SER A 219 8.85 -1.23 -20.86
N LEU A 220 7.88 -1.75 -20.11
CA LEU A 220 8.15 -2.67 -18.99
C LEU A 220 8.85 -3.96 -19.45
N GLN A 221 8.72 -4.32 -20.74
CA GLN A 221 9.36 -5.52 -21.28
C GLN A 221 10.87 -5.33 -21.50
N ASP A 222 11.30 -4.12 -21.81
CA ASP A 222 12.71 -3.79 -22.07
C ASP A 222 13.54 -3.59 -20.80
N MET A 223 12.88 -3.49 -19.65
CA MET A 223 13.55 -3.36 -18.37
C MET A 223 14.12 -4.71 -17.93
N LYS A 224 15.45 -4.81 -17.81
CA LYS A 224 16.15 -6.01 -17.29
C LYS A 224 15.60 -6.35 -15.89
N ASP A 225 15.26 -7.62 -15.70
CA ASP A 225 14.81 -8.11 -14.37
C ASP A 225 16.01 -8.11 -13.42
N PRO A 226 16.04 -7.27 -12.36
CA PRO A 226 17.20 -7.17 -11.45
C PRO A 226 17.47 -8.46 -10.67
N GLY A 227 16.63 -9.47 -10.79
CA GLY A 227 16.77 -10.78 -10.14
C GLY A 227 17.27 -11.92 -11.03
N LYS A 228 17.52 -11.68 -12.34
CA LYS A 228 18.19 -12.68 -13.17
C LYS A 228 19.70 -12.37 -13.20
N PRO A 229 20.57 -13.26 -12.68
CA PRO A 229 21.99 -13.10 -12.90
C PRO A 229 22.25 -13.13 -14.41
N ALA A 230 23.11 -12.21 -14.90
CA ALA A 230 23.55 -12.22 -16.28
C ALA A 230 24.01 -13.62 -16.67
N PRO A 231 23.68 -14.13 -17.89
CA PRO A 231 24.16 -15.43 -18.31
C PRO A 231 25.70 -15.44 -18.21
N GLY A 232 26.19 -16.14 -17.19
CA GLY A 232 27.60 -16.19 -16.88
C GLY A 232 28.34 -16.81 -18.07
N ARG A 233 29.29 -16.06 -18.63
CA ARG A 233 30.33 -16.65 -19.48
C ARG A 233 30.97 -17.79 -18.68
N GLY A 234 30.67 -19.02 -19.06
CA GLY A 234 31.15 -20.25 -18.41
C GLY A 234 32.67 -20.22 -18.32
N ARG A 235 33.20 -20.07 -17.13
CA ARG A 235 34.56 -20.48 -16.82
C ARG A 235 34.51 -21.97 -16.50
N PRO A 236 35.31 -22.84 -17.16
CA PRO A 236 35.33 -24.28 -16.85
C PRO A 236 35.87 -24.46 -15.43
N PHE A 237 35.05 -25.08 -14.59
CA PHE A 237 35.40 -25.40 -13.20
C PHE A 237 36.34 -26.63 -13.23
N ARG A 238 37.62 -26.41 -12.97
CA ARG A 238 38.64 -27.44 -12.84
C ARG A 238 38.48 -28.12 -11.47
N SER A 239 37.92 -29.32 -11.44
CA SER A 239 37.78 -30.10 -10.23
C SER A 239 39.13 -30.58 -9.72
N LYS A 240 39.54 -30.13 -8.54
CA LYS A 240 40.56 -30.83 -7.72
C LYS A 240 39.83 -31.55 -6.60
N GLY A 241 39.88 -32.87 -6.68
CA GLY A 241 39.36 -33.77 -5.64
C GLY A 241 40.12 -33.59 -4.32
N ARG A 242 39.38 -33.64 -3.24
CA ARG A 242 39.94 -33.90 -1.92
C ARG A 242 38.92 -34.69 -1.11
N ASN A 243 39.30 -35.94 -0.85
CA ASN A 243 38.64 -36.88 0.08
C ASN A 243 38.56 -36.29 1.50
N SER A 244 37.41 -36.35 2.13
CA SER A 244 37.31 -36.38 3.59
C SER A 244 36.04 -37.14 4.01
N LYS A 245 36.20 -38.01 5.01
CA LYS A 245 35.28 -39.02 5.55
C LYS A 245 34.06 -38.38 6.27
N PRO A 246 32.93 -39.13 6.35
CA PRO A 246 31.73 -38.65 7.07
C PRO A 246 31.81 -38.93 8.57
N GLY A 247 31.52 -37.91 9.38
CA GLY A 247 31.31 -38.01 10.82
C GLY A 247 29.82 -38.13 11.13
N SER A 248 29.46 -39.17 11.89
CA SER A 248 28.12 -39.47 12.35
C SER A 248 27.65 -38.51 13.46
N PHE A 249 26.48 -37.92 13.32
CA PHE A 249 25.78 -37.25 14.44
C PHE A 249 24.44 -37.93 14.72
N LYS A 250 24.25 -38.27 16.01
CA LYS A 250 23.07 -38.92 16.58
C LYS A 250 21.89 -38.00 16.65
N ALA A 251 20.72 -38.47 16.23
CA ALA A 251 19.44 -37.81 16.40
C ALA A 251 18.92 -37.89 17.84
N GLY A 252 18.54 -36.78 18.41
CA GLY A 252 17.80 -36.68 19.67
C GLY A 252 16.30 -36.50 19.42
N SER A 253 15.49 -37.43 19.91
CA SER A 253 14.03 -37.46 19.80
C SER A 253 13.39 -36.62 20.89
N SER A 254 12.56 -35.64 20.53
CA SER A 254 11.63 -34.98 21.44
C SER A 254 10.19 -35.22 21.01
N LYS A 255 9.36 -35.73 21.94
CA LYS A 255 7.93 -36.03 21.76
C LYS A 255 7.06 -34.79 21.70
N PRO A 256 5.99 -34.74 20.87
CA PRO A 256 5.02 -33.67 20.90
C PRO A 256 3.93 -33.92 21.96
N GLY A 257 3.60 -32.87 22.73
CA GLY A 257 2.50 -32.86 23.68
C GLY A 257 1.14 -32.69 22.98
N SER A 258 0.17 -33.50 23.37
CA SER A 258 -1.21 -33.50 22.88
C SER A 258 -2.01 -32.38 23.53
N SER A 259 -2.54 -31.44 22.76
CA SER A 259 -3.59 -30.50 23.17
C SER A 259 -4.95 -30.95 22.62
N LYS A 260 -5.95 -31.10 23.51
CA LYS A 260 -7.33 -31.46 23.17
C LYS A 260 -8.06 -30.30 22.48
N PRO A 261 -8.91 -30.54 21.48
CA PRO A 261 -9.76 -29.50 20.89
C PRO A 261 -10.92 -29.16 21.82
N VAL A 262 -11.18 -27.86 21.98
CA VAL A 262 -12.37 -27.32 22.66
C VAL A 262 -13.42 -26.99 21.59
N SER A 263 -14.57 -27.68 21.67
CA SER A 263 -15.72 -27.45 20.79
C SER A 263 -16.57 -26.30 21.35
N TYR A 264 -16.76 -25.24 20.56
CA TYR A 264 -17.74 -24.19 20.86
C TYR A 264 -18.86 -24.24 19.80
N THR A 265 -20.08 -24.48 20.27
CA THR A 265 -21.29 -24.33 19.47
C THR A 265 -21.88 -22.94 19.74
N HIS A 266 -21.86 -22.07 18.74
CA HIS A 266 -22.58 -20.80 18.78
C HIS A 266 -23.71 -20.83 17.75
N LEU A 267 -24.95 -20.66 18.23
CA LEU A 267 -26.11 -20.35 17.42
C LEU A 267 -26.12 -18.84 17.15
N THR A 268 -25.99 -18.43 15.91
CA THR A 268 -26.02 -17.03 15.49
C THR A 268 -27.10 -16.79 14.47
N LEU A 269 -27.74 -15.61 14.53
CA LEU A 269 -28.71 -15.13 13.56
C LEU A 269 -28.07 -14.87 12.18
N PRO A 270 -28.82 -14.88 11.07
CA PRO A 270 -28.29 -14.62 9.75
C PRO A 270 -27.63 -13.24 9.66
N THR A 271 -26.47 -13.21 9.05
CA THR A 271 -25.59 -12.04 8.99
C THR A 271 -25.56 -11.47 7.57
N ILE A 272 -25.57 -10.15 7.42
CA ILE A 272 -25.51 -9.46 6.13
C ILE A 272 -24.11 -8.94 5.88
N LEU A 273 -23.54 -9.29 4.73
CA LEU A 273 -22.27 -8.76 4.21
C LEU A 273 -22.54 -7.83 3.02
N LEU A 274 -22.11 -6.57 3.11
CA LEU A 274 -22.13 -5.60 2.01
C LEU A 274 -20.69 -5.35 1.51
N VAL A 275 -20.44 -5.54 0.23
CA VAL A 275 -19.14 -5.36 -0.44
C VAL A 275 -19.26 -4.31 -1.56
#